data_a4d7c534de99e0e96eef723524ac3df3
#
_entry.id   a4d7c534de99e0e96eef723524ac3df3
#
_cell.length_a   1.000
_cell.length_b   1.000
_cell.length_c   1.000
_cell.angle_alpha   90.00
_cell.angle_beta   90.00
_cell.angle_gamma   90.00
#
_symmetry.space_group_name_H-M   'P 1'
#
loop_
_entity.id
_entity.type
_entity.pdbx_description
1 polymer ?
#
loop_
_entity_poly.entity_id
_entity_poly.type
_entity_poly.pdbx_seq_one_letter_code
_entity_poly.pdbx_strand_id
1 'polypeptide(L)'
;MMANRREIARRISKKTGYYVQDILTILESEDECTLDLLSEGYTKIKHHKLYQLEVKTRPKKRAYDGFNKTHFDLPERKYIDFKPLIDLENKILEINEESE
;
A
#
# COMPACT_ATOMS: atom_id res chain seq x y z
N MET A 1 4.33 1.93 19.55
CA MET A 1 3.03 1.21 19.64
C MET A 1 2.61 0.75 18.25
N MET A 2 1.99 -0.41 18.17
CA MET A 2 1.56 -0.98 16.90
C MET A 2 0.10 -1.39 17.00
N ALA A 3 -0.70 -0.99 16.00
CA ALA A 3 -2.05 -1.47 15.85
C ALA A 3 -2.09 -2.48 14.70
N ASN A 4 -2.74 -3.60 14.91
CA ASN A 4 -2.92 -4.61 13.87
C ASN A 4 -4.37 -4.58 13.35
N ARG A 5 -4.67 -5.49 12.43
CA ARG A 5 -6.01 -5.59 11.83
C ARG A 5 -7.10 -5.81 12.88
N ARG A 6 -6.81 -6.58 13.93
CA ARG A 6 -7.79 -6.86 15.00
C ARG A 6 -8.15 -5.59 15.77
N GLU A 7 -7.19 -4.73 16.05
CA GLU A 7 -7.45 -3.45 16.71
C GLU A 7 -8.29 -2.53 15.82
N ILE A 8 -8.01 -2.50 14.52
CA ILE A 8 -8.80 -1.74 13.56
C ILE A 8 -10.24 -2.27 13.54
N ALA A 9 -10.42 -3.59 13.52
CA ALA A 9 -11.73 -4.22 13.52
C ALA A 9 -12.52 -3.91 14.79
N ARG A 10 -11.88 -3.90 15.94
CA ARG A 10 -12.52 -3.54 17.21
C ARG A 10 -13.05 -2.11 17.18
N ARG A 11 -12.28 -1.19 16.64
CA ARG A 11 -12.68 0.22 16.54
C ARG A 11 -13.81 0.42 15.54
N ILE A 12 -13.78 -0.30 14.43
CA ILE A 12 -14.89 -0.30 13.48
C ILE A 12 -16.15 -0.84 14.14
N SER A 13 -16.03 -1.93 14.90
CA SER A 13 -17.16 -2.50 15.63
C SER A 13 -17.81 -1.50 16.58
N LYS A 14 -17.01 -0.73 17.30
CA LYS A 14 -17.51 0.32 18.20
C LYS A 14 -18.24 1.43 17.46
N LYS A 15 -17.79 1.77 16.27
CA LYS A 15 -18.42 2.83 15.47
C LYS A 15 -19.68 2.37 14.75
N THR A 16 -19.75 1.12 14.33
CA THR A 16 -20.79 0.63 13.42
C THR A 16 -21.76 -0.33 14.06
N GLY A 17 -21.37 -0.99 15.15
CA GLY A 17 -22.17 -2.03 15.79
C GLY A 17 -22.05 -3.41 15.15
N TYR A 18 -21.28 -3.56 14.07
CA TYR A 18 -21.05 -4.88 13.47
C TYR A 18 -20.12 -5.72 14.35
N TYR A 19 -20.26 -7.03 14.26
CA TYR A 19 -19.41 -7.96 14.99
C TYR A 19 -17.98 -7.93 14.48
N VAL A 20 -17.02 -7.98 15.41
CA VAL A 20 -15.59 -7.98 15.07
C VAL A 20 -15.25 -9.08 14.06
N GLN A 21 -15.81 -10.29 14.24
CA GLN A 21 -15.52 -11.40 13.34
C GLN A 21 -15.96 -11.12 11.90
N ASP A 22 -17.12 -10.50 11.74
CA ASP A 22 -17.63 -10.14 10.41
C ASP A 22 -16.76 -9.07 9.76
N ILE A 23 -16.30 -8.12 10.54
CA ILE A 23 -15.39 -7.06 10.07
C ILE A 23 -14.06 -7.65 9.63
N LEU A 24 -13.50 -8.58 10.41
CA LEU A 24 -12.24 -9.25 10.04
C LEU A 24 -12.38 -10.01 8.72
N THR A 25 -13.52 -10.67 8.51
CA THR A 25 -13.81 -11.37 7.25
C THR A 25 -13.85 -10.39 6.07
N ILE A 26 -14.48 -9.23 6.26
CA ILE A 26 -14.55 -8.20 5.23
C ILE A 26 -13.17 -7.64 4.92
N LEU A 27 -12.36 -7.33 5.93
CA LEU A 27 -11.01 -6.79 5.73
C LEU A 27 -10.09 -7.80 5.03
N GLU A 28 -10.22 -9.09 5.36
CA GLU A 28 -9.49 -10.15 4.67
C GLU A 28 -9.90 -10.22 3.20
N SER A 29 -11.20 -10.11 2.94
CA SER A 29 -11.71 -10.09 1.56
C SER A 29 -11.24 -8.87 0.78
N GLU A 30 -11.07 -7.74 1.44
CA GLU A 30 -10.51 -6.53 0.82
C GLU A 30 -9.09 -6.79 0.30
N ASP A 31 -8.27 -7.46 1.10
CA ASP A 31 -6.91 -7.82 0.68
C ASP A 31 -6.92 -8.74 -0.53
N GLU A 32 -7.77 -9.76 -0.51
CA GLU A 32 -7.93 -10.70 -1.62
C GLU A 32 -8.38 -9.99 -2.90
N CYS A 33 -9.35 -9.09 -2.79
CA CYS A 33 -9.84 -8.31 -3.93
C CYS A 33 -8.76 -7.39 -4.49
N THR A 34 -7.93 -6.80 -3.63
CA THR A 34 -6.81 -5.97 -4.06
C THR A 34 -5.80 -6.79 -4.88
N LEU A 35 -5.47 -7.99 -4.41
CA LEU A 35 -4.57 -8.89 -5.13
C LEU A 35 -5.17 -9.33 -6.46
N ASP A 36 -6.47 -9.62 -6.49
CA ASP A 36 -7.18 -9.99 -7.71
C ASP A 36 -7.16 -8.87 -8.75
N LEU A 37 -7.39 -7.64 -8.33
CA LEU A 37 -7.34 -6.48 -9.22
C LEU A 37 -5.96 -6.33 -9.85
N LEU A 38 -4.90 -6.50 -9.07
CA LEU A 38 -3.53 -6.46 -9.60
C LEU A 38 -3.29 -7.57 -10.61
N SER A 39 -3.81 -8.77 -10.35
CA SER A 39 -3.70 -9.91 -11.28
C SER A 39 -4.47 -9.65 -12.59
N GLU A 40 -5.54 -8.89 -12.55
CA GLU A 40 -6.34 -8.52 -13.71
C GLU A 40 -5.72 -7.40 -14.56
N GLY A 41 -4.63 -6.79 -14.05
CA GLY A 41 -3.91 -5.76 -14.79
C GLY A 41 -4.20 -4.33 -14.37
N TYR A 42 -4.93 -4.13 -13.29
CA TYR A 42 -5.10 -2.78 -12.75
C TYR A 42 -3.76 -2.27 -12.23
N THR A 43 -3.38 -1.06 -12.60
CA THR A 43 -2.08 -0.49 -12.24
C THR A 43 -2.15 0.54 -11.14
N LYS A 44 -3.34 0.98 -10.77
CA LYS A 44 -3.53 1.96 -9.70
C LYS A 44 -4.77 1.60 -8.90
N ILE A 45 -4.60 1.48 -7.58
CA ILE A 45 -5.70 1.20 -6.66
C ILE A 45 -5.67 2.28 -5.60
N LYS A 46 -6.76 3.05 -5.50
CA LYS A 46 -6.91 4.10 -4.49
C LYS A 46 -7.83 3.62 -3.39
N HIS A 47 -7.39 3.80 -2.15
CA HIS A 47 -8.26 3.61 -0.99
C HIS A 47 -8.81 4.98 -0.59
N HIS A 48 -9.75 5.46 -1.37
CA HIS A 48 -10.42 6.76 -1.23
C HIS A 48 -9.40 7.89 -1.15
N LYS A 49 -9.41 8.69 -0.09
CA LYS A 49 -8.49 9.82 0.12
C LYS A 49 -7.33 9.48 1.06
N LEU A 50 -7.21 8.22 1.44
CA LEU A 50 -6.25 7.80 2.45
C LEU A 50 -4.88 7.51 1.84
N TYR A 51 -4.82 6.52 0.96
CA TYR A 51 -3.57 6.15 0.27
C TYR A 51 -3.86 5.48 -1.07
N GLN A 52 -2.83 5.34 -1.87
CA GLN A 52 -2.91 4.58 -3.11
C GLN A 52 -1.69 3.69 -3.27
N LEU A 53 -1.87 2.61 -3.99
CA LEU A 53 -0.77 1.81 -4.49
C LEU A 53 -0.79 1.85 -6.02
N GLU A 54 0.39 1.83 -6.61
CA GLU A 54 0.55 1.91 -8.06
C GLU A 54 1.61 0.93 -8.50
N VAL A 55 1.31 0.17 -9.54
CA VAL A 55 2.28 -0.71 -10.18
C VAL A 55 3.07 0.13 -11.17
N LYS A 56 4.35 0.32 -10.89
CA LYS A 56 5.28 1.03 -11.77
C LYS A 56 6.22 0.03 -12.40
N THR A 57 6.72 0.39 -13.57
CA THR A 57 7.65 -0.44 -14.32
C THR A 57 9.01 0.23 -14.37
N ARG A 58 10.03 -0.48 -13.89
CA ARG A 58 11.40 -0.08 -14.10
C ARG A 58 11.82 -0.62 -15.46
N PRO A 59 12.20 0.27 -16.40
CA PRO A 59 12.53 -0.17 -17.74
C PRO A 59 13.79 -1.01 -17.77
N LYS A 60 13.93 -1.79 -18.83
CA LYS A 60 15.15 -2.54 -19.12
C LYS A 60 16.35 -1.60 -19.12
N LYS A 61 17.39 -1.96 -18.41
CA LYS A 61 18.57 -1.10 -18.26
C LYS A 61 19.82 -1.89 -18.49
N ARG A 62 20.79 -1.27 -19.19
CA ARG A 62 22.13 -1.83 -19.33
C ARG A 62 22.99 -1.29 -18.19
N ALA A 63 23.56 -2.20 -17.42
CA ALA A 63 24.40 -1.85 -16.28
C ALA A 63 25.84 -2.29 -16.53
N TYR A 64 26.77 -1.67 -15.84
CA TYR A 64 28.19 -1.97 -15.93
C TYR A 64 28.68 -2.54 -14.60
N ASP A 65 29.30 -3.70 -14.66
CA ASP A 65 29.97 -4.31 -13.52
C ASP A 65 31.43 -3.85 -13.51
N GLY A 66 31.76 -2.91 -12.65
CA GLY A 66 33.12 -2.37 -12.53
C GLY A 66 34.15 -3.37 -12.03
N PHE A 67 33.69 -4.40 -11.32
CA PHE A 67 34.59 -5.45 -10.81
C PHE A 67 35.05 -6.40 -11.91
N ASN A 68 34.12 -6.87 -12.72
CA ASN A 68 34.40 -7.77 -13.84
C ASN A 68 34.65 -7.05 -15.15
N LYS A 69 34.47 -5.73 -15.18
CA LYS A 69 34.62 -4.91 -16.38
C LYS A 69 33.73 -5.36 -17.53
N THR A 70 32.51 -5.80 -17.21
CA THR A 70 31.55 -6.27 -18.20
C THR A 70 30.25 -5.50 -18.09
N HIS A 71 29.52 -5.44 -19.21
CA HIS A 71 28.16 -4.90 -19.23
C HIS A 71 27.17 -6.05 -19.08
N PHE A 72 26.09 -5.81 -18.40
CA PHE A 72 24.99 -6.78 -18.29
C PHE A 72 23.66 -6.05 -18.39
N ASP A 73 22.64 -6.78 -18.82
CA ASP A 73 21.28 -6.24 -18.98
C ASP A 73 20.47 -6.55 -17.75
N LEU A 74 19.85 -5.50 -17.18
CA LEU A 74 18.85 -5.64 -16.13
C LEU A 74 17.49 -5.75 -16.80
N PRO A 75 16.74 -6.84 -16.52
CA PRO A 75 15.42 -6.99 -17.14
C PRO A 75 14.43 -5.98 -16.62
N GLU A 76 13.39 -5.74 -17.40
CA GLU A 76 12.25 -4.96 -16.97
C GLU A 76 11.62 -5.58 -15.72
N ARG A 77 11.31 -4.75 -14.73
CA ARG A 77 10.67 -5.20 -13.49
C ARG A 77 9.53 -4.30 -13.11
N LYS A 78 8.48 -4.93 -12.62
CA LYS A 78 7.35 -4.21 -12.00
C LYS A 78 7.57 -4.17 -10.50
N TYR A 79 7.17 -3.06 -9.90
CA TYR A 79 7.25 -2.87 -8.45
C TYR A 79 6.06 -2.06 -7.97
N ILE A 80 5.80 -2.14 -6.66
CA ILE A 80 4.70 -1.41 -6.04
C ILE A 80 5.23 -0.12 -5.42
N ASP A 81 4.57 0.99 -5.74
CA ASP A 81 4.83 2.29 -5.15
C ASP A 81 3.62 2.69 -4.29
N PHE A 82 3.85 2.96 -3.02
CA PHE A 82 2.81 3.42 -2.09
C PHE A 82 2.89 4.91 -1.94
N LYS A 83 1.73 5.55 -2.00
CA LYS A 83 1.66 7.00 -1.88
C LYS A 83 0.56 7.38 -0.89
N PRO A 84 0.88 8.17 0.15
CA PRO A 84 -0.16 8.74 1.00
C PRO A 84 -0.95 9.78 0.22
N LEU A 85 -2.26 9.84 0.48
CA LEU A 85 -3.13 10.83 -0.11
C LEU A 85 -3.47 11.91 0.93
N ILE A 86 -4.34 12.84 0.53
CA ILE A 86 -4.57 14.09 1.28
C ILE A 86 -4.95 13.87 2.75
N ASP A 87 -5.76 12.86 3.06
CA ASP A 87 -6.20 12.61 4.43
C ASP A 87 -5.04 12.18 5.34
N LEU A 88 -4.15 11.32 4.83
CA LEU A 88 -2.96 10.91 5.59
C LEU A 88 -1.97 12.05 5.73
N GLU A 89 -1.76 12.82 4.66
CA GLU A 89 -0.83 13.96 4.68
C GLU A 89 -1.29 15.02 5.67
N ASN A 90 -2.59 15.34 5.68
CA ASN A 90 -3.16 16.31 6.60
C ASN A 90 -3.07 15.84 8.05
N LYS A 91 -3.30 14.55 8.30
CA LYS A 91 -3.21 14.00 9.66
C LYS A 91 -1.78 14.07 10.20
N ILE A 92 -0.79 13.79 9.38
CA ILE A 92 0.62 13.88 9.79
C ILE A 92 1.02 15.34 10.09
N LEU A 93 0.56 16.29 9.28
CA LEU A 93 0.77 17.72 9.54
C LEU A 93 0.17 18.13 10.88
N GLU A 94 -1.05 17.68 11.16
CA GLU A 94 -1.74 17.94 12.43
C GLU A 94 -0.96 17.38 13.62
N ILE A 95 -0.46 16.15 13.52
CA ILE A 95 0.34 15.50 14.56
C ILE A 95 1.64 16.28 14.81
N ASN A 96 2.30 16.73 13.75
CA ASN A 96 3.54 17.49 13.86
C ASN A 96 3.29 18.85 14.55
N GLU A 97 2.18 19.51 14.24
CA GLU A 97 1.82 20.76 14.90
C GLU A 97 1.55 20.58 16.39
N GLU A 98 0.89 19.49 16.78
CA GLU A 98 0.63 19.17 18.19
C GLU A 98 1.92 18.85 18.97
N SER A 99 2.96 18.37 18.28
CA SER A 99 4.24 17.99 18.90
C SER A 99 5.17 19.17 19.16
N GLU A 100 4.88 20.35 18.63
CA GLU A 100 5.68 21.56 18.83
C GLU A 100 5.32 22.31 20.14
#